data_1731f9741e1e22c5fada228d0e4118a9
#
_entry.id   1731f9741e1e22c5fada228d0e4118a9
#
_cell.length_a   1.000
_cell.length_b   1.000
_cell.length_c   1.000
_cell.angle_alpha   90.00
_cell.angle_beta   90.00
_cell.angle_gamma   90.00
#
_symmetry.space_group_name_H-M   'P 1'
#
loop_
_entity.id
_entity.type
_entity.pdbx_description
1 polymer ?
#
loop_
_entity_poly.entity_id
_entity_poly.type
_entity_poly.pdbx_seq_one_letter_code
_entity_poly.pdbx_strand_id
1 'polypeptide(L)'
;MSQTDRPSDRHIIWSNRNLDIDDWREDYKEFLEANELDDDPNDESALYAWMAETNDNYLFDERTNLNIQLSQPIIAVGDIGRWNGRVMGYKEIPSGNIKDCLYADTDYAEWYVDKYGDLRADASHHDGTNHYLYRVFKDGVSETQMENLKNKIYYGKATRADIARVTRRLGDEIAAVYGFHIPKQRTQQERSER
;
A
#
# COMPACT_ATOMS: atom_id res chain seq x y z
N MET A 1 -24.01 -0.55 -0.06
CA MET A 1 -23.22 -1.72 0.38
C MET A 1 -21.92 -1.68 -0.43
N SER A 2 -20.81 -1.40 0.22
CA SER A 2 -19.48 -1.46 -0.41
C SER A 2 -19.20 -2.91 -0.76
N GLN A 3 -18.96 -3.20 -2.05
CA GLN A 3 -18.44 -4.50 -2.48
C GLN A 3 -17.03 -4.64 -1.91
N THR A 4 -16.93 -5.26 -0.75
CA THR A 4 -15.62 -5.75 -0.28
C THR A 4 -15.14 -6.76 -1.32
N ASP A 5 -13.98 -6.51 -1.90
CA ASP A 5 -13.36 -7.47 -2.83
C ASP A 5 -13.26 -8.82 -2.11
N ARG A 6 -13.71 -9.88 -2.81
CA ARG A 6 -13.56 -11.23 -2.27
C ARG A 6 -12.07 -11.53 -2.16
N PRO A 7 -11.63 -12.27 -1.14
CA PRO A 7 -10.22 -12.67 -1.03
C PRO A 7 -9.66 -13.32 -2.31
N SER A 8 -10.52 -14.00 -3.10
CA SER A 8 -10.16 -14.61 -4.38
C SER A 8 -9.84 -13.61 -5.51
N ASP A 9 -10.15 -12.32 -5.32
CA ASP A 9 -9.96 -11.29 -6.34
C ASP A 9 -8.66 -10.48 -6.09
N ARG A 10 -7.84 -10.91 -5.13
CA ARG A 10 -6.60 -10.25 -4.74
C ARG A 10 -5.38 -11.07 -5.13
N HIS A 11 -4.41 -10.46 -5.80
CA HIS A 11 -3.06 -11.01 -5.91
C HIS A 11 -2.23 -10.46 -4.77
N ILE A 12 -2.08 -11.24 -3.71
CA ILE A 12 -1.29 -10.86 -2.54
C ILE A 12 0.18 -10.83 -2.94
N ILE A 13 0.82 -9.68 -2.74
CA ILE A 13 2.23 -9.47 -3.04
C ILE A 13 3.04 -9.74 -1.78
N TRP A 14 2.54 -9.26 -0.66
CA TRP A 14 3.18 -9.42 0.62
C TRP A 14 2.15 -9.31 1.75
N SER A 15 2.40 -10.02 2.83
CA SER A 15 1.57 -9.95 4.04
C SER A 15 2.40 -10.38 5.24
N ASN A 16 2.30 -9.64 6.34
CA ASN A 16 2.85 -10.07 7.62
C ASN A 16 1.83 -10.83 8.49
N ARG A 17 0.65 -11.12 7.94
CA ARG A 17 -0.45 -11.81 8.64
C ARG A 17 -0.08 -13.17 9.20
N ASN A 18 0.87 -13.83 8.55
CA ASN A 18 1.34 -15.17 8.88
C ASN A 18 2.78 -15.14 9.46
N LEU A 19 3.32 -13.95 9.73
CA LEU A 19 4.57 -13.87 10.46
C LEU A 19 4.28 -14.26 11.91
N ASP A 20 5.02 -15.25 12.38
CA ASP A 20 4.93 -15.68 13.76
C ASP A 20 5.56 -14.57 14.62
N ILE A 21 4.77 -13.98 15.51
CA ILE A 21 5.27 -12.93 16.41
C ILE A 21 6.36 -13.47 17.34
N ASP A 22 6.38 -14.78 17.56
CA ASP A 22 7.39 -15.42 18.36
C ASP A 22 8.76 -15.45 17.66
N ASP A 23 8.78 -15.58 16.33
CA ASP A 23 10.03 -15.44 15.54
C ASP A 23 10.57 -14.01 15.65
N TRP A 24 9.71 -13.00 15.56
CA TRP A 24 10.11 -11.60 15.71
C TRP A 24 10.61 -11.27 17.12
N ARG A 25 10.02 -11.89 18.12
CA ARG A 25 10.44 -11.72 19.52
C ARG A 25 11.82 -12.35 19.77
N GLU A 26 12.12 -13.46 19.10
CA GLU A 26 13.44 -14.07 19.16
C GLU A 26 14.48 -13.15 18.53
N ASP A 27 14.21 -12.60 17.34
CA ASP A 27 15.11 -11.65 16.66
C ASP A 27 15.30 -10.36 17.49
N TYR A 28 14.25 -9.87 18.14
CA TYR A 28 14.33 -8.71 19.03
C TYR A 28 15.20 -8.99 20.24
N LYS A 29 15.05 -10.16 20.83
CA LYS A 29 15.87 -10.60 21.94
C LYS A 29 17.35 -10.69 21.55
N GLU A 30 17.66 -11.27 20.39
CA GLU A 30 19.03 -11.31 19.86
C GLU A 30 19.58 -9.89 19.64
N PHE A 31 18.76 -8.97 19.15
CA PHE A 31 19.14 -7.56 19.02
C PHE A 31 19.47 -6.90 20.37
N LEU A 32 18.62 -7.11 21.39
CA LEU A 32 18.86 -6.59 22.73
C LEU A 32 20.16 -7.13 23.33
N GLU A 33 20.38 -8.43 23.21
CA GLU A 33 21.62 -9.10 23.71
C GLU A 33 22.87 -8.58 22.98
N ALA A 34 22.81 -8.44 21.67
CA ALA A 34 23.92 -7.96 20.84
C ALA A 34 24.29 -6.49 21.11
N ASN A 35 23.33 -5.68 21.57
CA ASN A 35 23.53 -4.26 21.87
C ASN A 35 23.63 -3.97 23.38
N GLU A 36 23.67 -5.02 24.22
CA GLU A 36 23.74 -4.88 25.67
C GLU A 36 22.63 -4.02 26.28
N LEU A 37 21.37 -4.15 25.73
CA LEU A 37 20.21 -3.42 26.19
C LEU A 37 19.43 -4.23 27.23
N ASP A 38 18.93 -3.54 28.27
CA ASP A 38 18.18 -4.16 29.39
C ASP A 38 16.66 -4.13 29.21
N ASP A 39 16.17 -3.91 27.96
CA ASP A 39 14.74 -3.89 27.68
C ASP A 39 14.11 -5.29 27.76
N ASP A 40 12.83 -5.36 28.12
CA ASP A 40 12.11 -6.63 28.18
C ASP A 40 11.71 -7.08 26.78
N PRO A 41 12.20 -8.22 26.26
CA PRO A 41 11.82 -8.73 24.95
C PRO A 41 10.33 -9.11 24.85
N ASN A 42 9.60 -9.19 25.96
CA ASN A 42 8.18 -9.44 26.02
C ASN A 42 7.32 -8.17 26.04
N ASP A 43 7.95 -6.99 26.10
CA ASP A 43 7.22 -5.74 25.96
C ASP A 43 6.79 -5.56 24.48
N GLU A 44 5.50 -5.80 24.22
CA GLU A 44 4.95 -5.69 22.87
C GLU A 44 5.12 -4.28 22.29
N SER A 45 5.05 -3.23 23.11
CA SER A 45 5.20 -1.86 22.64
C SER A 45 6.63 -1.59 22.17
N ALA A 46 7.62 -2.07 22.92
CA ALA A 46 9.02 -1.97 22.54
C ALA A 46 9.35 -2.83 21.32
N LEU A 47 8.81 -4.05 21.26
CA LEU A 47 8.94 -4.94 20.11
C LEU A 47 8.40 -4.28 18.83
N TYR A 48 7.17 -3.73 18.86
CA TYR A 48 6.59 -3.06 17.70
C TYR A 48 7.36 -1.79 17.31
N ALA A 49 7.88 -1.03 18.26
CA ALA A 49 8.72 0.13 17.95
C ALA A 49 10.02 -0.30 17.26
N TRP A 50 10.67 -1.33 17.75
CA TRP A 50 11.87 -1.89 17.14
C TRP A 50 11.59 -2.45 15.74
N MET A 51 10.49 -3.18 15.58
CA MET A 51 10.04 -3.67 14.28
C MET A 51 9.82 -2.53 13.30
N ALA A 52 9.25 -1.41 13.73
CA ALA A 52 9.04 -0.24 12.89
C ALA A 52 10.36 0.40 12.46
N GLU A 53 11.37 0.44 13.33
CA GLU A 53 12.69 1.01 13.03
C GLU A 53 13.53 0.10 12.12
N THR A 54 13.42 -1.23 12.27
CA THR A 54 14.19 -2.21 11.48
C THR A 54 13.47 -2.68 10.21
N ASN A 55 12.43 -2.05 9.86
CA ASN A 55 11.37 -2.47 8.95
C ASN A 55 11.77 -2.75 7.50
N ASP A 56 12.84 -2.15 7.00
CA ASP A 56 13.36 -2.45 5.66
C ASP A 56 13.65 -3.95 5.46
N ASN A 57 13.97 -4.67 6.51
CA ASN A 57 14.27 -6.09 6.45
C ASN A 57 13.04 -6.98 6.56
N TYR A 58 11.99 -6.54 7.27
CA TYR A 58 10.81 -7.35 7.55
C TYR A 58 9.64 -7.12 6.60
N LEU A 59 9.42 -5.88 6.16
CA LEU A 59 8.41 -5.56 5.15
C LEU A 59 8.90 -5.85 3.72
N PHE A 60 10.21 -5.87 3.50
CA PHE A 60 10.84 -6.01 2.20
C PHE A 60 11.96 -7.03 2.23
N ASP A 61 11.65 -8.21 2.72
CA ASP A 61 12.61 -9.29 2.58
C ASP A 61 12.94 -9.57 1.10
N GLU A 62 14.04 -10.28 0.87
CA GLU A 62 14.50 -10.59 -0.49
C GLU A 62 13.45 -11.31 -1.35
N ARG A 63 12.42 -11.89 -0.74
CA ARG A 63 11.33 -12.61 -1.42
C ARG A 63 10.32 -11.67 -2.07
N THR A 64 10.16 -10.45 -1.53
CA THR A 64 9.21 -9.46 -2.04
C THR A 64 9.80 -8.47 -3.02
N ASN A 65 11.05 -8.55 -3.34
CA ASN A 65 11.89 -7.71 -4.21
C ASN A 65 11.15 -6.80 -5.21
N LEU A 66 10.24 -5.95 -4.70
CA LEU A 66 9.49 -4.93 -5.45
C LEU A 66 10.43 -3.79 -5.85
N ASN A 67 11.28 -4.08 -6.83
CA ASN A 67 12.28 -3.15 -7.31
C ASN A 67 11.78 -2.39 -8.55
N ILE A 68 10.59 -1.80 -8.45
CA ILE A 68 10.02 -0.98 -9.53
C ILE A 68 10.47 0.45 -9.34
N GLN A 69 11.31 0.93 -10.26
CA GLN A 69 11.72 2.32 -10.32
C GLN A 69 10.66 3.14 -11.04
N LEU A 70 10.23 4.22 -10.43
CA LEU A 70 9.21 5.12 -10.96
C LEU A 70 9.81 6.50 -11.22
N SER A 71 9.58 7.02 -12.41
CA SER A 71 10.01 8.38 -12.81
C SER A 71 9.07 9.47 -12.30
N GLN A 72 7.83 9.10 -11.95
CA GLN A 72 6.80 10.01 -11.48
C GLN A 72 6.49 9.77 -9.99
N PRO A 73 6.08 10.83 -9.24
CA PRO A 73 5.68 10.68 -7.85
C PRO A 73 4.49 9.73 -7.70
N ILE A 74 4.48 9.02 -6.57
CA ILE A 74 3.39 8.15 -6.16
C ILE A 74 2.49 8.91 -5.21
N ILE A 75 1.18 8.75 -5.38
CA ILE A 75 0.19 9.19 -4.41
C ILE A 75 -0.46 7.96 -3.75
N ALA A 76 -0.33 7.89 -2.43
CA ALA A 76 -1.08 6.96 -1.61
C ALA A 76 -2.27 7.70 -1.01
N VAL A 77 -3.48 7.20 -1.24
CA VAL A 77 -4.71 7.79 -0.73
C VAL A 77 -5.41 6.81 0.20
N GLY A 78 -5.69 7.27 1.41
CA GLY A 78 -6.26 6.45 2.46
C GLY A 78 -7.79 6.48 2.49
N ASP A 79 -8.39 5.39 2.98
CA ASP A 79 -9.82 5.21 3.26
C ASP A 79 -10.77 5.42 2.07
N ILE A 80 -10.31 5.06 0.88
CA ILE A 80 -11.19 5.11 -0.30
C ILE A 80 -12.31 4.07 -0.15
N GLY A 81 -13.53 4.54 0.08
CA GLY A 81 -14.73 3.73 0.06
C GLY A 81 -15.47 3.57 1.38
N ARG A 82 -14.88 3.92 2.54
CA ARG A 82 -15.58 3.87 3.83
C ARG A 82 -16.53 5.05 4.04
N TRP A 83 -16.23 6.22 3.48
CA TRP A 83 -16.99 7.45 3.65
C TRP A 83 -17.63 7.90 2.33
N ASN A 84 -18.61 7.15 1.82
CA ASN A 84 -19.33 7.51 0.59
C ASN A 84 -18.42 7.79 -0.62
N GLY A 85 -17.32 7.05 -0.76
CA GLY A 85 -16.38 7.21 -1.87
C GLY A 85 -15.44 8.42 -1.75
N ARG A 86 -15.39 9.08 -0.59
CA ARG A 86 -14.46 10.18 -0.32
C ARG A 86 -13.11 9.65 0.12
N VAL A 87 -12.08 10.33 -0.35
CA VAL A 87 -10.71 10.12 0.11
C VAL A 87 -10.50 10.92 1.39
N MET A 88 -10.00 10.28 2.45
CA MET A 88 -9.85 10.90 3.76
C MET A 88 -8.46 11.49 3.99
N GLY A 89 -7.46 11.06 3.22
CA GLY A 89 -6.10 11.59 3.32
C GLY A 89 -5.22 11.11 2.19
N TYR A 90 -4.01 11.67 2.12
CA TYR A 90 -3.01 11.22 1.15
C TYR A 90 -1.60 11.36 1.72
N LYS A 91 -0.70 10.56 1.18
CA LYS A 91 0.75 10.71 1.30
C LYS A 91 1.34 10.75 -0.10
N GLU A 92 2.18 11.70 -0.36
CA GLU A 92 2.96 11.78 -1.59
C GLU A 92 4.35 11.23 -1.32
N ILE A 93 4.80 10.38 -2.24
CA ILE A 93 6.13 9.82 -2.23
C ILE A 93 6.81 10.31 -3.49
N PRO A 94 7.94 11.00 -3.40
CA PRO A 94 8.69 11.44 -4.56
C PRO A 94 9.01 10.28 -5.50
N SER A 95 9.35 10.58 -6.74
CA SER A 95 9.85 9.57 -7.68
C SER A 95 10.98 8.76 -7.06
N GLY A 96 10.98 7.46 -7.28
CA GLY A 96 11.95 6.55 -6.66
C GLY A 96 11.53 5.10 -6.74
N ASN A 97 11.98 4.29 -5.80
CA ASN A 97 11.60 2.90 -5.71
C ASN A 97 10.24 2.77 -5.03
N ILE A 98 9.39 1.90 -5.56
CA ILE A 98 8.08 1.61 -4.95
C ILE A 98 8.20 1.11 -3.50
N LYS A 99 9.31 0.49 -3.11
CA LYS A 99 9.61 0.12 -1.73
C LYS A 99 9.47 1.29 -0.77
N ASP A 100 9.92 2.48 -1.18
CA ASP A 100 9.90 3.69 -0.35
C ASP A 100 8.47 4.17 -0.05
N CYS A 101 7.48 3.60 -0.77
CA CYS A 101 6.07 3.91 -0.57
C CYS A 101 5.45 3.16 0.60
N LEU A 102 6.08 2.09 1.01
CA LEU A 102 5.44 1.12 1.85
C LEU A 102 5.67 1.51 3.31
N TYR A 103 4.59 1.49 4.09
CA TYR A 103 4.60 1.95 5.48
C TYR A 103 5.29 0.98 6.42
N ALA A 104 6.05 1.57 7.31
CA ALA A 104 6.80 0.90 8.33
C ALA A 104 6.07 0.77 9.67
N ASP A 105 4.98 1.46 9.88
CA ASP A 105 4.37 1.67 11.19
C ASP A 105 2.98 1.02 11.23
N THR A 106 2.95 -0.32 11.23
CA THR A 106 1.69 -1.07 11.24
C THR A 106 1.83 -2.36 12.02
N ASP A 107 0.85 -2.67 12.85
CA ASP A 107 0.75 -3.98 13.53
C ASP A 107 0.60 -5.11 12.52
N TYR A 108 -0.07 -4.81 11.42
CA TYR A 108 -0.35 -5.72 10.33
C TYR A 108 -0.48 -4.97 9.01
N ALA A 109 0.13 -5.50 7.97
CA ALA A 109 -0.04 -4.99 6.62
C ALA A 109 -0.18 -6.11 5.59
N GLU A 110 -1.07 -5.95 4.63
CA GLU A 110 -1.24 -6.81 3.47
C GLU A 110 -1.22 -5.96 2.19
N TRP A 111 -0.33 -6.30 1.29
CA TRP A 111 -0.13 -5.63 0.01
C TRP A 111 -0.64 -6.52 -1.11
N TYR A 112 -1.52 -5.98 -1.94
CA TYR A 112 -2.11 -6.77 -3.01
C TYR A 112 -2.47 -5.92 -4.23
N VAL A 113 -2.52 -6.56 -5.37
CA VAL A 113 -3.13 -5.99 -6.58
C VAL A 113 -4.57 -6.49 -6.64
N ASP A 114 -5.51 -5.55 -6.73
CA ASP A 114 -6.92 -5.88 -6.83
C ASP A 114 -7.30 -6.30 -8.26
N LYS A 115 -8.50 -6.83 -8.42
CA LYS A 115 -9.03 -7.25 -9.73
C LYS A 115 -9.10 -6.14 -10.77
N TYR A 116 -8.96 -4.90 -10.35
CA TYR A 116 -8.97 -3.74 -11.22
C TYR A 116 -7.56 -3.31 -11.64
N GLY A 117 -6.54 -3.97 -11.13
CA GLY A 117 -5.14 -3.64 -11.38
C GLY A 117 -4.61 -2.48 -10.54
N ASP A 118 -5.23 -2.19 -9.41
CA ASP A 118 -4.73 -1.19 -8.47
C ASP A 118 -3.92 -1.85 -7.37
N LEU A 119 -2.75 -1.29 -7.06
CA LEU A 119 -1.98 -1.65 -5.86
C LEU A 119 -2.70 -1.09 -4.64
N ARG A 120 -2.93 -1.95 -3.68
CA ARG A 120 -3.57 -1.61 -2.41
C ARG A 120 -2.79 -2.14 -1.23
N ALA A 121 -2.99 -1.49 -0.09
CA ALA A 121 -2.60 -2.03 1.19
C ALA A 121 -3.76 -1.93 2.18
N ASP A 122 -3.94 -2.99 2.95
CA ASP A 122 -4.73 -2.99 4.17
C ASP A 122 -3.73 -2.99 5.33
N ALA A 123 -3.76 -1.97 6.17
CA ALA A 123 -2.84 -1.80 7.28
C ALA A 123 -3.61 -1.61 8.59
N SER A 124 -3.31 -2.44 9.59
CA SER A 124 -3.91 -2.36 10.91
C SER A 124 -3.04 -1.50 11.83
N HIS A 125 -3.70 -0.66 12.60
CA HIS A 125 -3.11 0.17 13.63
C HIS A 125 -3.94 -0.01 14.92
N HIS A 126 -3.45 0.43 16.07
CA HIS A 126 -4.17 0.37 17.34
C HIS A 126 -5.58 0.95 17.30
N ASP A 127 -5.84 1.92 16.45
CA ASP A 127 -7.12 2.62 16.29
C ASP A 127 -7.99 2.08 15.14
N GLY A 128 -7.54 1.04 14.45
CA GLY A 128 -8.32 0.37 13.38
C GLY A 128 -7.53 0.03 12.15
N THR A 129 -8.23 -0.39 11.10
CA THR A 129 -7.64 -0.76 9.83
C THR A 129 -7.82 0.35 8.81
N ASN A 130 -6.73 0.82 8.26
CA ASN A 130 -6.69 1.76 7.16
C ASN A 130 -6.54 1.03 5.82
N HIS A 131 -7.23 1.52 4.81
CA HIS A 131 -7.15 1.01 3.45
C HIS A 131 -6.53 2.06 2.55
N TYR A 132 -5.44 1.71 1.89
CA TYR A 132 -4.70 2.59 1.00
C TYR A 132 -4.84 2.15 -0.45
N LEU A 133 -4.85 3.13 -1.35
CA LEU A 133 -4.74 2.95 -2.79
C LEU A 133 -3.50 3.68 -3.28
N TYR A 134 -2.61 2.98 -3.97
CA TYR A 134 -1.37 3.53 -4.52
C TYR A 134 -1.49 3.70 -6.02
N ARG A 135 -1.16 4.91 -6.47
CA ARG A 135 -1.14 5.25 -7.88
C ARG A 135 0.02 6.18 -8.19
N VAL A 136 0.48 6.13 -9.41
CA VAL A 136 1.51 7.03 -9.91
C VAL A 136 0.87 8.13 -10.75
N PHE A 137 1.39 9.35 -10.68
CA PHE A 137 0.95 10.42 -11.57
C PHE A 137 1.24 10.07 -13.03
N LYS A 138 0.32 10.41 -13.92
CA LYS A 138 0.49 10.21 -15.36
C LYS A 138 1.60 11.13 -15.89
N ASP A 139 2.30 10.67 -16.93
CA ASP A 139 3.22 11.51 -17.67
C ASP A 139 2.48 12.72 -18.26
N GLY A 140 3.11 13.89 -18.18
CA GLY A 140 2.54 15.13 -18.70
C GLY A 140 1.45 15.79 -17.82
N VAL A 141 1.16 15.25 -16.65
CA VAL A 141 0.31 15.94 -15.66
C VAL A 141 1.07 17.15 -15.13
N SER A 142 0.43 18.32 -15.19
CA SER A 142 1.04 19.56 -14.68
C SER A 142 1.02 19.61 -13.16
N GLU A 143 1.96 20.36 -12.59
CA GLU A 143 2.01 20.62 -11.16
C GLU A 143 0.68 21.19 -10.62
N THR A 144 0.05 22.10 -11.38
CA THR A 144 -1.28 22.63 -11.03
C THR A 144 -2.35 21.55 -10.93
N GLN A 145 -2.30 20.54 -11.80
CA GLN A 145 -3.26 19.42 -11.74
C GLN A 145 -2.99 18.52 -10.54
N MET A 146 -1.73 18.28 -10.19
CA MET A 146 -1.34 17.55 -8.99
C MET A 146 -1.79 18.27 -7.73
N GLU A 147 -1.51 19.57 -7.61
CA GLU A 147 -1.93 20.41 -6.49
C GLU A 147 -3.47 20.49 -6.37
N ASN A 148 -4.18 20.59 -7.47
CA ASN A 148 -5.65 20.56 -7.44
C ASN A 148 -6.21 19.25 -6.89
N LEU A 149 -5.58 18.11 -7.20
CA LEU A 149 -5.97 16.83 -6.61
C LEU A 149 -5.68 16.80 -5.11
N LYS A 150 -4.49 17.20 -4.69
CA LYS A 150 -4.08 17.26 -3.27
C LYS A 150 -5.05 18.14 -2.47
N ASN A 151 -5.37 19.31 -2.97
CA ASN A 151 -6.34 20.22 -2.34
C ASN A 151 -7.74 19.59 -2.23
N LYS A 152 -8.21 18.89 -3.28
CA LYS A 152 -9.48 18.16 -3.20
C LYS A 152 -9.47 17.07 -2.12
N ILE A 153 -8.35 16.36 -1.98
CA ILE A 153 -8.20 15.35 -0.93
C ILE A 153 -8.21 16.02 0.45
N TYR A 154 -7.39 17.05 0.64
CA TYR A 154 -7.30 17.79 1.90
C TYR A 154 -8.68 18.27 2.39
N TYR A 155 -9.53 18.76 1.48
CA TYR A 155 -10.88 19.19 1.81
C TYR A 155 -11.94 18.06 1.80
N GLY A 156 -11.55 16.80 1.67
CA GLY A 156 -12.48 15.66 1.62
C GLY A 156 -13.44 15.68 0.43
N LYS A 157 -13.04 16.31 -0.68
CA LYS A 157 -13.85 16.47 -1.91
C LYS A 157 -13.39 15.60 -3.07
N ALA A 158 -12.24 14.93 -2.93
CA ALA A 158 -11.71 14.08 -3.97
C ALA A 158 -12.56 12.82 -4.16
N THR A 159 -12.79 12.47 -5.41
CA THR A 159 -13.47 11.25 -5.82
C THR A 159 -12.49 10.30 -6.51
N ARG A 160 -12.88 9.01 -6.63
CA ARG A 160 -12.09 8.04 -7.43
C ARG A 160 -11.86 8.53 -8.87
N ALA A 161 -12.83 9.24 -9.45
CA ALA A 161 -12.71 9.81 -10.79
C ALA A 161 -11.68 10.95 -10.84
N ASP A 162 -11.58 11.77 -9.79
CA ASP A 162 -10.58 12.82 -9.71
C ASP A 162 -9.17 12.21 -9.68
N ILE A 163 -8.97 11.16 -8.87
CA ILE A 163 -7.70 10.43 -8.79
C ILE A 163 -7.37 9.81 -10.16
N ALA A 164 -8.30 9.05 -10.75
CA ALA A 164 -8.07 8.35 -12.01
C ALA A 164 -7.78 9.30 -13.20
N ARG A 165 -8.19 10.55 -13.11
CA ARG A 165 -7.95 11.55 -14.15
C ARG A 165 -6.47 11.88 -14.30
N VAL A 166 -5.75 12.01 -13.19
CA VAL A 166 -4.35 12.47 -13.16
C VAL A 166 -3.36 11.37 -12.80
N THR A 167 -3.85 10.19 -12.38
CA THR A 167 -3.00 9.07 -12.00
C THR A 167 -3.27 7.84 -12.85
N ARG A 168 -2.27 6.96 -12.96
CA ARG A 168 -2.38 5.62 -13.55
C ARG A 168 -2.16 4.54 -12.51
N ARG A 169 -2.59 3.33 -12.84
CA ARG A 169 -2.44 2.15 -11.98
C ARG A 169 -1.03 1.61 -12.07
N LEU A 170 -0.58 1.01 -10.96
CA LEU A 170 0.70 0.31 -10.87
C LEU A 170 0.58 -1.19 -11.14
N GLY A 171 -0.64 -1.69 -11.19
CA GLY A 171 -0.88 -3.13 -11.23
C GLY A 171 -0.25 -3.85 -12.42
N ASP A 172 -0.18 -3.23 -13.60
CA ASP A 172 0.39 -3.86 -14.79
C ASP A 172 1.91 -4.08 -14.63
N GLU A 173 2.64 -3.08 -14.06
CA GLU A 173 4.07 -3.20 -13.79
C GLU A 173 4.34 -4.26 -12.72
N ILE A 174 3.55 -4.25 -11.66
CA ILE A 174 3.66 -5.23 -10.57
C ILE A 174 3.34 -6.63 -11.08
N ALA A 175 2.27 -6.79 -11.86
CA ALA A 175 1.91 -8.06 -12.46
C ALA A 175 3.03 -8.62 -13.35
N ALA A 176 3.71 -7.76 -14.09
CA ALA A 176 4.85 -8.18 -14.92
C ALA A 176 6.04 -8.68 -14.07
N VAL A 177 6.33 -8.01 -12.96
CA VAL A 177 7.42 -8.42 -12.03
C VAL A 177 7.10 -9.75 -11.35
N TYR A 178 5.85 -9.93 -10.93
CA TYR A 178 5.41 -11.15 -10.22
C TYR A 178 4.94 -12.27 -11.15
N GLY A 179 4.83 -12.03 -12.45
CA GLY A 179 4.45 -13.04 -13.44
C GLY A 179 2.98 -13.45 -13.42
N PHE A 180 2.08 -12.58 -12.96
CA PHE A 180 0.64 -12.83 -13.04
C PHE A 180 -0.06 -11.92 -14.05
N HIS A 181 -1.29 -12.26 -14.43
CA HIS A 181 -2.08 -11.52 -15.40
C HIS A 181 -3.29 -10.84 -14.73
N ILE A 182 -3.47 -9.55 -15.00
CA ILE A 182 -4.67 -8.81 -14.59
C ILE A 182 -5.71 -8.93 -15.70
N PRO A 183 -6.90 -9.50 -15.41
CA PRO A 183 -7.95 -9.60 -16.41
C PRO A 183 -8.35 -8.23 -16.94
N LYS A 184 -8.31 -8.03 -18.26
CA LYS A 184 -8.81 -6.82 -18.87
C LYS A 184 -10.30 -6.69 -18.57
N GLN A 185 -10.72 -5.57 -17.98
CA GLN A 185 -12.13 -5.27 -17.83
C GLN A 185 -12.75 -5.09 -19.24
N ARG A 186 -13.81 -5.86 -19.51
CA ARG A 186 -14.62 -5.60 -20.73
C ARG A 186 -15.20 -4.20 -20.63
N THR A 187 -14.87 -3.38 -21.59
CA THR A 187 -15.49 -2.04 -21.73
C THR A 187 -16.99 -2.18 -21.92
N GLN A 188 -17.76 -1.20 -21.47
CA GLN A 188 -19.22 -1.21 -21.62
C GLN A 188 -19.67 -1.36 -23.10
N GLN A 189 -18.82 -0.96 -24.05
CA GLN A 189 -19.07 -1.14 -25.48
C GLN A 189 -19.18 -2.61 -25.91
N GLU A 190 -18.38 -3.50 -25.35
CA GLU A 190 -18.45 -4.94 -25.66
C GLU A 190 -19.67 -5.65 -25.04
N ARG A 191 -20.42 -4.96 -24.16
CA ARG A 191 -21.67 -5.47 -23.57
C ARG A 191 -22.92 -5.16 -24.38
N SER A 192 -22.85 -4.19 -25.27
CA SER A 192 -23.99 -3.76 -26.10
C SER A 192 -24.07 -4.42 -27.50
N GLU A 193 -23.06 -5.24 -27.84
CA GLU A 193 -23.01 -5.95 -29.13
C GLU A 193 -23.36 -7.45 -29.01
N ARG A 194 -24.05 -7.85 -27.95
CA ARG A 194 -24.66 -9.19 -27.77
C ARG A 194 -26.16 -9.01 -27.41
#